data_dae05f35c21e8d1112e2611b072f4a8d
#
_entry.id   dae05f35c21e8d1112e2611b072f4a8d
#
_cell.length_a   1.000
_cell.length_b   1.000
_cell.length_c   1.000
_cell.angle_alpha   90.00
_cell.angle_beta   90.00
_cell.angle_gamma   90.00
#
_symmetry.space_group_name_H-M   'P 1'
#
loop_
_entity.id
_entity.type
_entity.pdbx_description
1 polymer ?
#
loop_
_entity_poly.entity_id
_entity_poly.type
_entity_poly.pdbx_seq_one_letter_code
_entity_poly.pdbx_strand_id
1 'polypeptide(L)'
;MRPTDTTCEHVLPLSSDPALRRRFMVLKDPIPGNFRFGVLLEVLDRLAADTAMAYAQRFQPGARVVTAALDEIVVRRVADVTRDVRCLARINHVGRSSMEVGIRVESAPDRAHLASCYFTMVARDGDGPGARSVAVPPLELGDDVERVRAARAAARRAAYRREQDSLVEPPSRDEFLLLSALHREQEEPGFAGVRARDVVTETWERTYPEQENLSAVIFGGYIMRRAYELASICAERVALDRPVMAAVNRVNFFHPVQIGDKLHLTSRVVYTDGAMVCIETGIERISRDRSARALSNSCRFTFVNIDRDLRPVPVPTLHPSDYAEDARYLAARRDLRGLEERSAKGWLLSYLAGAQRD
;
A
#
# COMPACT_ATOMS: atom_id res chain seq x y z
N MET A 1 -15.87 -21.88 13.37
CA MET A 1 -14.51 -21.98 12.75
C MET A 1 -13.63 -20.94 13.40
N ARG A 2 -12.44 -21.33 13.83
CA ARG A 2 -11.45 -20.44 14.45
C ARG A 2 -10.60 -19.70 13.41
N PRO A 3 -9.99 -18.54 13.75
CA PRO A 3 -9.02 -17.86 12.89
C PRO A 3 -7.89 -18.77 12.40
N THR A 4 -7.38 -19.66 13.26
CA THR A 4 -6.31 -20.62 12.92
C THR A 4 -6.71 -21.59 11.81
N ASP A 5 -7.99 -21.92 11.67
CA ASP A 5 -8.51 -22.85 10.64
C ASP A 5 -8.54 -22.17 9.25
N THR A 6 -8.35 -20.85 9.18
CA THR A 6 -8.34 -20.07 7.94
C THR A 6 -6.93 -19.78 7.44
N THR A 7 -5.89 -20.37 8.06
CA THR A 7 -4.50 -20.10 7.71
C THR A 7 -4.19 -20.62 6.31
N CYS A 8 -3.64 -19.76 5.48
CA CYS A 8 -3.14 -20.06 4.15
C CYS A 8 -1.69 -19.59 4.02
N GLU A 9 -0.89 -20.36 3.32
CA GLU A 9 0.52 -20.06 3.11
C GLU A 9 0.87 -20.00 1.63
N HIS A 10 1.69 -19.04 1.25
CA HIS A 10 2.29 -18.93 -0.08
C HIS A 10 3.79 -18.67 0.03
N VAL A 11 4.59 -19.48 -0.66
CA VAL A 11 6.05 -19.35 -0.69
C VAL A 11 6.49 -18.87 -2.08
N LEU A 12 7.33 -17.86 -2.11
CA LEU A 12 8.02 -17.38 -3.31
C LEU A 12 9.45 -17.95 -3.27
N PRO A 13 9.78 -18.98 -4.06
CA PRO A 13 11.08 -19.64 -4.02
C PRO A 13 12.13 -18.85 -4.81
N LEU A 14 12.41 -17.61 -4.39
CA LEU A 14 13.29 -16.69 -5.09
C LEU A 14 14.75 -17.19 -5.11
N SER A 15 15.17 -17.98 -4.12
CA SER A 15 16.53 -18.53 -4.05
C SER A 15 16.79 -19.58 -5.15
N SER A 16 15.78 -20.39 -5.48
CA SER A 16 15.90 -21.53 -6.39
C SER A 16 15.28 -21.32 -7.76
N ASP A 17 14.43 -20.29 -7.96
CA ASP A 17 13.80 -19.96 -9.23
C ASP A 17 14.36 -18.63 -9.80
N PRO A 18 15.34 -18.69 -10.74
CA PRO A 18 15.90 -17.47 -11.33
C PRO A 18 14.92 -16.66 -12.18
N ALA A 19 13.91 -17.29 -12.79
CA ALA A 19 12.92 -16.60 -13.60
C ALA A 19 11.97 -15.81 -12.70
N LEU A 20 11.49 -16.42 -11.63
CA LEU A 20 10.70 -15.75 -10.61
C LEU A 20 11.49 -14.62 -9.94
N ARG A 21 12.75 -14.87 -9.56
CA ARG A 21 13.63 -13.84 -8.98
C ARG A 21 13.72 -12.60 -9.87
N ARG A 22 13.97 -12.79 -11.18
CA ARG A 22 14.03 -11.67 -12.15
C ARG A 22 12.74 -10.84 -12.17
N ARG A 23 11.58 -11.48 -12.01
CA ARG A 23 10.29 -10.77 -11.94
C ARG A 23 10.20 -9.84 -10.74
N PHE A 24 10.88 -10.19 -9.64
CA PHE A 24 10.92 -9.40 -8.40
C PHE A 24 12.07 -8.40 -8.32
N MET A 25 12.93 -8.33 -9.33
CA MET A 25 14.05 -7.38 -9.36
C MET A 25 13.69 -6.10 -10.12
N VAL A 26 14.25 -4.97 -9.67
CA VAL A 26 14.22 -3.68 -10.37
C VAL A 26 15.51 -3.53 -11.19
N LEU A 27 16.66 -3.85 -10.60
CA LEU A 27 17.98 -3.79 -11.22
C LEU A 27 18.47 -5.21 -11.57
N LYS A 28 19.45 -5.29 -12.48
CA LYS A 28 20.01 -6.57 -12.91
C LYS A 28 20.74 -7.32 -11.77
N ASP A 29 21.39 -6.59 -10.88
CA ASP A 29 22.20 -7.17 -9.81
C ASP A 29 21.37 -7.46 -8.56
N PRO A 30 21.52 -8.63 -7.91
CA PRO A 30 20.75 -9.02 -6.73
C PRO A 30 21.33 -8.38 -5.45
N ILE A 31 21.28 -7.06 -5.39
CA ILE A 31 21.71 -6.30 -4.20
C ILE A 31 20.55 -6.11 -3.21
N PRO A 32 20.81 -5.96 -1.90
CA PRO A 32 19.77 -5.69 -0.91
C PRO A 32 18.92 -4.47 -1.28
N GLY A 33 17.61 -4.58 -1.09
CA GLY A 33 16.64 -3.53 -1.51
C GLY A 33 16.30 -3.51 -3.00
N ASN A 34 16.93 -4.33 -3.82
CA ASN A 34 16.53 -4.53 -5.21
C ASN A 34 15.29 -5.43 -5.29
N PHE A 35 14.16 -4.92 -4.77
CA PHE A 35 12.94 -5.69 -4.66
C PHE A 35 11.76 -4.91 -5.24
N ARG A 36 11.15 -5.45 -6.29
CA ARG A 36 9.99 -4.88 -6.97
C ARG A 36 8.72 -5.10 -6.13
N PHE A 37 8.51 -4.26 -5.15
CA PHE A 37 7.46 -4.40 -4.15
C PHE A 37 6.05 -4.43 -4.76
N GLY A 38 5.83 -3.77 -5.89
CA GLY A 38 4.55 -3.81 -6.60
C GLY A 38 4.12 -5.23 -7.00
N VAL A 39 5.08 -6.10 -7.38
CA VAL A 39 4.78 -7.51 -7.66
C VAL A 39 4.38 -8.27 -6.39
N LEU A 40 4.99 -7.92 -5.25
CA LEU A 40 4.57 -8.49 -3.96
C LEU A 40 3.16 -8.04 -3.58
N LEU A 41 2.79 -6.77 -3.80
CA LEU A 41 1.42 -6.28 -3.56
C LEU A 41 0.37 -7.11 -4.31
N GLU A 42 0.65 -7.45 -5.57
CA GLU A 42 -0.22 -8.30 -6.39
C GLU A 42 -0.35 -9.71 -5.81
N VAL A 43 0.76 -10.30 -5.33
CA VAL A 43 0.74 -11.62 -4.67
C VAL A 43 -0.03 -11.57 -3.35
N LEU A 44 0.15 -10.53 -2.54
CA LEU A 44 -0.52 -10.39 -1.24
C LEU A 44 -2.03 -10.20 -1.40
N ASP A 45 -2.47 -9.42 -2.39
CA ASP A 45 -3.89 -9.25 -2.69
C ASP A 45 -4.54 -10.56 -3.16
N ARG A 46 -3.86 -11.32 -4.01
CA ARG A 46 -4.31 -12.66 -4.43
C ARG A 46 -4.43 -13.60 -3.24
N LEU A 47 -3.43 -13.66 -2.38
CA LEU A 47 -3.45 -14.53 -1.19
C LEU A 47 -4.57 -14.14 -0.22
N ALA A 48 -4.82 -12.82 -0.05
CA ALA A 48 -5.93 -12.33 0.75
C ALA A 48 -7.29 -12.75 0.15
N ALA A 49 -7.44 -12.61 -1.17
CA ALA A 49 -8.65 -13.01 -1.89
C ALA A 49 -8.90 -14.53 -1.76
N ASP A 50 -7.89 -15.36 -2.00
CA ASP A 50 -7.98 -16.82 -1.91
C ASP A 50 -8.35 -17.26 -0.48
N THR A 51 -7.74 -16.66 0.54
CA THR A 51 -8.03 -16.93 1.96
C THR A 51 -9.48 -16.59 2.32
N ALA A 52 -9.95 -15.40 1.92
CA ALA A 52 -11.30 -14.94 2.19
C ALA A 52 -12.34 -15.73 1.37
N MET A 53 -12.02 -16.10 0.12
CA MET A 53 -12.86 -16.90 -0.77
C MET A 53 -13.08 -18.28 -0.20
N ALA A 54 -12.03 -18.97 0.24
CA ALA A 54 -12.10 -20.29 0.86
C ALA A 54 -13.01 -20.29 2.10
N TYR A 55 -13.00 -19.21 2.87
CA TYR A 55 -13.90 -19.04 4.01
C TYR A 55 -15.36 -18.82 3.57
N ALA A 56 -15.59 -17.82 2.69
CA ALA A 56 -16.94 -17.43 2.29
C ALA A 56 -17.69 -18.58 1.60
N GLN A 57 -17.03 -19.34 0.73
CA GLN A 57 -17.63 -20.44 -0.03
C GLN A 57 -18.00 -21.65 0.80
N ARG A 58 -17.45 -21.82 2.01
CA ARG A 58 -17.91 -22.86 2.95
C ARG A 58 -19.35 -22.65 3.42
N PHE A 59 -19.78 -21.39 3.50
CA PHE A 59 -21.11 -21.05 4.00
C PHE A 59 -22.07 -20.67 2.88
N GLN A 60 -21.53 -20.15 1.77
CA GLN A 60 -22.30 -19.76 0.59
C GLN A 60 -21.56 -20.21 -0.67
N PRO A 61 -21.88 -21.41 -1.19
CA PRO A 61 -21.35 -21.89 -2.45
C PRO A 61 -21.60 -20.87 -3.57
N GLY A 62 -20.56 -20.52 -4.33
CA GLY A 62 -20.68 -19.51 -5.39
C GLY A 62 -20.39 -18.06 -4.94
N ALA A 63 -20.25 -17.81 -3.65
CA ALA A 63 -19.80 -16.48 -3.20
C ALA A 63 -18.48 -16.05 -3.86
N ARG A 64 -18.41 -14.78 -4.22
CA ARG A 64 -17.21 -14.11 -4.73
C ARG A 64 -16.64 -13.19 -3.65
N VAL A 65 -15.38 -12.81 -3.79
CA VAL A 65 -14.74 -11.89 -2.87
C VAL A 65 -14.04 -10.78 -3.65
N VAL A 66 -14.21 -9.55 -3.19
CA VAL A 66 -13.53 -8.38 -3.76
C VAL A 66 -12.73 -7.68 -2.67
N THR A 67 -11.60 -7.07 -3.08
CA THR A 67 -10.80 -6.23 -2.21
C THR A 67 -11.49 -4.87 -2.05
N ALA A 68 -11.80 -4.48 -0.83
CA ALA A 68 -12.40 -3.19 -0.52
C ALA A 68 -11.36 -2.16 -0.05
N ALA A 69 -10.36 -2.60 0.70
CA ALA A 69 -9.26 -1.76 1.14
C ALA A 69 -8.03 -2.59 1.50
N LEU A 70 -6.87 -1.97 1.39
CA LEU A 70 -5.65 -2.36 2.07
C LEU A 70 -5.39 -1.29 3.14
N ASP A 71 -5.29 -1.69 4.41
CA ASP A 71 -5.13 -0.71 5.50
C ASP A 71 -3.74 -0.08 5.49
N GLU A 72 -2.75 -0.78 5.97
CA GLU A 72 -1.38 -0.26 6.05
C GLU A 72 -0.40 -1.41 5.86
N ILE A 73 0.72 -1.14 5.17
CA ILE A 73 1.89 -2.02 5.15
C ILE A 73 3.07 -1.25 5.74
N VAL A 74 3.68 -1.83 6.76
CA VAL A 74 4.96 -1.33 7.31
C VAL A 74 6.02 -2.36 6.98
N VAL A 75 6.99 -1.95 6.18
CA VAL A 75 8.17 -2.78 5.87
C VAL A 75 9.15 -2.65 7.03
N ARG A 76 9.54 -3.77 7.62
CA ARG A 76 10.38 -3.82 8.82
C ARG A 76 11.84 -4.12 8.51
N ARG A 77 12.10 -4.70 7.35
CA ARG A 77 13.43 -5.01 6.85
C ARG A 77 13.47 -4.88 5.34
N VAL A 78 14.62 -4.48 4.82
CA VAL A 78 14.90 -4.50 3.38
C VAL A 78 14.80 -5.95 2.88
N ALA A 79 14.04 -6.17 1.82
CA ALA A 79 13.90 -7.49 1.23
C ALA A 79 15.14 -7.84 0.39
N ASP A 80 15.56 -9.10 0.45
CA ASP A 80 16.63 -9.68 -0.34
C ASP A 80 16.06 -10.66 -1.35
N VAL A 81 16.25 -10.41 -2.64
CA VAL A 81 15.75 -11.26 -3.73
C VAL A 81 16.47 -12.60 -3.84
N THR A 82 17.59 -12.80 -3.14
CA THR A 82 18.32 -14.08 -3.13
C THR A 82 17.75 -15.08 -2.11
N ARG A 83 16.81 -14.63 -1.27
CA ARG A 83 16.17 -15.42 -0.22
C ARG A 83 14.69 -15.65 -0.53
N ASP A 84 14.19 -16.81 -0.15
CA ASP A 84 12.77 -17.11 -0.30
C ASP A 84 11.91 -16.22 0.59
N VAL A 85 10.72 -15.90 0.10
CA VAL A 85 9.74 -15.11 0.86
C VAL A 85 8.53 -15.98 1.15
N ARG A 86 8.12 -16.02 2.41
CA ARG A 86 6.97 -16.75 2.91
C ARG A 86 5.89 -15.79 3.33
N CYS A 87 4.68 -15.96 2.81
CA CYS A 87 3.50 -15.17 3.12
C CYS A 87 2.48 -16.03 3.87
N LEU A 88 2.12 -15.63 5.09
CA LEU A 88 1.19 -16.34 5.97
C LEU A 88 -0.07 -15.50 6.16
N ALA A 89 -1.16 -15.89 5.52
CA ALA A 89 -2.44 -15.23 5.59
C ALA A 89 -3.39 -15.91 6.58
N ARG A 90 -4.24 -15.11 7.20
CA ARG A 90 -5.29 -15.60 8.12
C ARG A 90 -6.38 -14.55 8.28
N ILE A 91 -7.64 -14.98 8.43
CA ILE A 91 -8.74 -14.08 8.77
C ILE A 91 -8.65 -13.75 10.26
N ASN A 92 -8.51 -12.46 10.60
CA ASN A 92 -8.46 -11.98 11.97
C ASN A 92 -9.84 -11.57 12.51
N HIS A 93 -10.71 -11.10 11.63
CA HIS A 93 -12.04 -10.60 12.01
C HIS A 93 -13.02 -10.75 10.87
N VAL A 94 -14.27 -11.06 11.20
CA VAL A 94 -15.40 -11.11 10.27
C VAL A 94 -16.47 -10.15 10.76
N GLY A 95 -16.85 -9.21 9.89
CA GLY A 95 -18.02 -8.37 10.08
C GLY A 95 -19.27 -9.02 9.47
N ARG A 96 -20.25 -8.21 9.04
CA ARG A 96 -21.46 -8.76 8.41
C ARG A 96 -21.15 -9.45 7.07
N SER A 97 -20.43 -8.77 6.17
CA SER A 97 -20.04 -9.26 4.85
C SER A 97 -18.55 -9.07 4.56
N SER A 98 -17.82 -8.43 5.47
CA SER A 98 -16.41 -8.12 5.32
C SER A 98 -15.55 -9.00 6.20
N MET A 99 -14.38 -9.35 5.69
CA MET A 99 -13.37 -10.16 6.38
C MET A 99 -12.06 -9.38 6.38
N GLU A 100 -11.41 -9.23 7.54
CA GLU A 100 -10.04 -8.73 7.57
C GLU A 100 -9.09 -9.92 7.46
N VAL A 101 -8.31 -9.94 6.39
CA VAL A 101 -7.22 -10.89 6.19
C VAL A 101 -5.90 -10.22 6.57
N GLY A 102 -5.27 -10.71 7.64
CA GLY A 102 -3.92 -10.30 8.02
C GLY A 102 -2.89 -11.21 7.38
N ILE A 103 -1.86 -10.64 6.77
CA ILE A 103 -0.76 -11.37 6.15
C ILE A 103 0.55 -10.96 6.80
N ARG A 104 1.32 -11.93 7.24
CA ARG A 104 2.69 -11.78 7.70
C ARG A 104 3.64 -12.25 6.59
N VAL A 105 4.58 -11.39 6.23
CA VAL A 105 5.62 -11.66 5.23
C VAL A 105 6.93 -11.90 5.97
N GLU A 106 7.57 -13.00 5.70
CA GLU A 106 8.82 -13.47 6.33
C GLU A 106 9.86 -13.84 5.28
N SER A 107 11.11 -13.61 5.59
CA SER A 107 12.23 -14.20 4.85
C SER A 107 12.45 -15.63 5.33
N ALA A 108 12.67 -16.57 4.45
CA ALA A 108 13.09 -17.93 4.79
C ALA A 108 14.61 -18.11 4.55
N PRO A 109 15.31 -18.93 5.33
CA PRO A 109 14.80 -19.86 6.36
C PRO A 109 14.69 -19.27 7.78
N ASP A 110 15.26 -18.09 8.06
CA ASP A 110 15.39 -17.49 9.40
C ASP A 110 14.09 -16.94 9.99
N ARG A 111 13.01 -16.91 9.23
CA ARG A 111 11.72 -16.35 9.59
C ARG A 111 11.77 -14.87 9.99
N ALA A 112 12.76 -14.13 9.48
CA ALA A 112 12.86 -12.71 9.72
C ALA A 112 11.61 -11.99 9.21
N HIS A 113 11.00 -11.17 10.07
CA HIS A 113 9.77 -10.47 9.75
C HIS A 113 10.05 -9.31 8.79
N LEU A 114 9.61 -9.42 7.54
CA LEU A 114 9.77 -8.41 6.50
C LEU A 114 8.66 -7.37 6.55
N ALA A 115 7.40 -7.80 6.59
CA ALA A 115 6.25 -6.90 6.60
C ALA A 115 4.99 -7.55 7.20
N SER A 116 4.04 -6.72 7.61
CA SER A 116 2.65 -7.14 7.88
C SER A 116 1.70 -6.24 7.12
N CYS A 117 0.62 -6.82 6.60
CA CYS A 117 -0.44 -6.10 5.93
C CYS A 117 -1.82 -6.65 6.30
N TYR A 118 -2.85 -5.83 6.10
CA TYR A 118 -4.22 -6.17 6.44
C TYR A 118 -5.13 -5.74 5.31
N PHE A 119 -5.80 -6.74 4.70
CA PHE A 119 -6.75 -6.52 3.61
C PHE A 119 -8.18 -6.62 4.14
N THR A 120 -9.03 -5.70 3.76
CA THR A 120 -10.47 -5.80 3.95
C THR A 120 -11.10 -6.38 2.69
N MET A 121 -11.57 -7.62 2.80
CA MET A 121 -12.24 -8.36 1.74
C MET A 121 -13.75 -8.34 1.97
N VAL A 122 -14.55 -8.28 0.91
CA VAL A 122 -16.02 -8.28 1.01
C VAL A 122 -16.60 -9.42 0.18
N ALA A 123 -17.41 -10.27 0.84
CA ALA A 123 -18.14 -11.34 0.20
C ALA A 123 -19.34 -10.78 -0.58
N ARG A 124 -19.53 -11.26 -1.82
CA ARG A 124 -20.58 -10.83 -2.75
C ARG A 124 -21.26 -12.03 -3.39
N ASP A 125 -22.52 -11.86 -3.75
CA ASP A 125 -23.31 -12.80 -4.54
C ASP A 125 -23.32 -12.34 -5.99
N GLY A 126 -22.88 -13.20 -6.89
CA GLY A 126 -22.79 -12.90 -8.33
C GLY A 126 -21.53 -12.12 -8.71
N ASP A 127 -21.46 -11.84 -10.03
CA ASP A 127 -20.34 -11.20 -10.68
C ASP A 127 -20.67 -9.76 -11.10
N GLY A 128 -19.64 -8.93 -11.21
CA GLY A 128 -19.73 -7.58 -11.76
C GLY A 128 -20.35 -6.51 -10.83
N PRO A 129 -20.68 -5.34 -11.40
CA PRO A 129 -21.11 -4.17 -10.61
C PRO A 129 -22.43 -4.34 -9.87
N GLY A 130 -23.31 -5.21 -10.36
CA GLY A 130 -24.64 -5.51 -9.77
C GLY A 130 -24.61 -6.48 -8.59
N ALA A 131 -23.46 -7.13 -8.31
CA ALA A 131 -23.35 -8.09 -7.24
C ALA A 131 -23.64 -7.45 -5.87
N ARG A 132 -24.35 -8.16 -5.00
CA ARG A 132 -24.71 -7.70 -3.64
C ARG A 132 -23.79 -8.29 -2.58
N SER A 133 -23.53 -7.52 -1.53
CA SER A 133 -22.78 -8.05 -0.38
C SER A 133 -23.60 -9.09 0.36
N VAL A 134 -23.00 -10.25 0.66
CA VAL A 134 -23.61 -11.34 1.40
C VAL A 134 -23.01 -11.48 2.78
N ALA A 135 -23.84 -11.89 3.74
CA ALA A 135 -23.38 -12.13 5.10
C ALA A 135 -22.53 -13.40 5.17
N VAL A 136 -21.48 -13.35 5.99
CA VAL A 136 -20.66 -14.51 6.35
C VAL A 136 -20.67 -14.68 7.86
N PRO A 137 -20.66 -15.91 8.40
CA PRO A 137 -20.68 -16.14 9.83
C PRO A 137 -19.47 -15.55 10.54
N PRO A 138 -19.57 -15.16 11.82
CA PRO A 138 -18.44 -14.72 12.62
C PRO A 138 -17.48 -15.87 12.94
N LEU A 139 -16.22 -15.53 13.26
CA LEU A 139 -15.24 -16.47 13.76
C LEU A 139 -15.47 -16.77 15.25
N GLU A 140 -15.19 -18.00 15.65
CA GLU A 140 -15.12 -18.41 17.04
C GLU A 140 -13.69 -18.19 17.56
N LEU A 141 -13.52 -17.34 18.56
CA LEU A 141 -12.22 -17.01 19.11
C LEU A 141 -11.86 -17.96 20.25
N GLY A 142 -10.80 -18.74 20.05
CA GLY A 142 -10.41 -19.80 20.98
C GLY A 142 -9.41 -19.40 22.07
N ASP A 143 -8.58 -18.38 21.82
CA ASP A 143 -7.53 -17.96 22.74
C ASP A 143 -7.34 -16.44 22.79
N ASP A 144 -6.50 -15.98 23.75
CA ASP A 144 -6.26 -14.54 23.95
C ASP A 144 -5.57 -13.88 22.76
N VAL A 145 -4.71 -14.60 22.05
CA VAL A 145 -4.01 -14.07 20.86
C VAL A 145 -5.03 -13.79 19.76
N GLU A 146 -5.98 -14.68 19.53
CA GLU A 146 -7.05 -14.48 18.57
C GLU A 146 -7.96 -13.32 18.98
N ARG A 147 -8.32 -13.22 20.27
CA ARG A 147 -9.11 -12.10 20.81
C ARG A 147 -8.41 -10.75 20.62
N VAL A 148 -7.12 -10.66 20.94
CA VAL A 148 -6.33 -9.43 20.75
C VAL A 148 -6.25 -9.05 19.28
N ARG A 149 -6.04 -10.00 18.37
CA ARG A 149 -6.01 -9.74 16.93
C ARG A 149 -7.35 -9.28 16.39
N ALA A 150 -8.44 -9.91 16.80
CA ALA A 150 -9.80 -9.50 16.42
C ALA A 150 -10.13 -8.09 16.92
N ALA A 151 -9.75 -7.76 18.17
CA ALA A 151 -9.92 -6.41 18.72
C ALA A 151 -9.13 -5.35 17.94
N ARG A 152 -7.88 -5.65 17.58
CA ARG A 152 -7.05 -4.76 16.73
C ARG A 152 -7.64 -4.57 15.33
N ALA A 153 -8.20 -5.64 14.73
CA ALA A 153 -8.88 -5.56 13.44
C ALA A 153 -10.15 -4.68 13.52
N ALA A 154 -10.94 -4.84 14.56
CA ALA A 154 -12.10 -3.99 14.82
C ALA A 154 -11.71 -2.51 15.02
N ALA A 155 -10.61 -2.26 15.74
CA ALA A 155 -10.08 -0.90 15.94
C ALA A 155 -9.62 -0.24 14.63
N ARG A 156 -8.89 -0.97 13.75
CA ARG A 156 -8.51 -0.48 12.41
C ARG A 156 -9.74 -0.11 11.59
N ARG A 157 -10.74 -0.97 11.57
CA ARG A 157 -12.00 -0.71 10.87
C ARG A 157 -12.76 0.51 11.42
N ALA A 158 -12.75 0.72 12.73
CA ALA A 158 -13.37 1.90 13.35
C ALA A 158 -12.60 3.17 13.02
N ALA A 159 -11.26 3.13 12.98
CA ALA A 159 -10.41 4.23 12.53
C ALA A 159 -10.70 4.58 11.08
N TYR A 160 -10.81 3.59 10.19
CA TYR A 160 -11.16 3.78 8.78
C TYR A 160 -12.47 4.55 8.59
N ARG A 161 -13.53 4.17 9.31
CA ARG A 161 -14.83 4.86 9.22
C ARG A 161 -14.72 6.33 9.67
N ARG A 162 -14.01 6.57 10.77
CA ARG A 162 -13.80 7.94 11.28
C ARG A 162 -13.05 8.81 10.29
N GLU A 163 -12.05 8.29 9.60
CA GLU A 163 -11.30 9.03 8.57
C GLU A 163 -12.18 9.37 7.35
N GLN A 164 -13.06 8.45 6.94
CA GLN A 164 -14.02 8.75 5.85
C GLN A 164 -15.06 9.80 6.22
N ASP A 165 -15.47 9.83 7.49
CA ASP A 165 -16.46 10.77 8.02
C ASP A 165 -15.83 12.11 8.45
N SER A 166 -14.50 12.18 8.61
CA SER A 166 -13.80 13.41 9.01
C SER A 166 -13.64 14.36 7.84
N LEU A 167 -14.12 15.57 8.01
CA LEU A 167 -13.70 16.72 7.21
C LEU A 167 -12.18 16.89 7.35
N VAL A 168 -11.54 17.42 6.32
CA VAL A 168 -10.09 17.70 6.36
C VAL A 168 -9.78 18.51 7.63
N GLU A 169 -8.96 17.92 8.51
CA GLU A 169 -8.57 18.58 9.76
C GLU A 169 -7.79 19.86 9.46
N PRO A 170 -8.22 21.02 9.97
CA PRO A 170 -7.53 22.28 9.69
C PRO A 170 -6.09 22.24 10.22
N PRO A 171 -5.18 23.06 9.65
CA PRO A 171 -3.81 23.15 10.15
C PRO A 171 -3.78 23.62 11.61
N SER A 172 -2.95 22.95 12.42
CA SER A 172 -2.58 23.47 13.74
C SER A 172 -1.75 24.75 13.58
N ARG A 173 -1.56 25.49 14.70
CA ARG A 173 -0.70 26.68 14.69
C ARG A 173 0.71 26.40 14.18
N ASP A 174 1.31 25.31 14.62
CA ASP A 174 2.67 24.95 14.23
C ASP A 174 2.74 24.54 12.74
N GLU A 175 1.73 23.84 12.25
CA GLU A 175 1.62 23.49 10.82
C GLU A 175 1.41 24.71 9.94
N PHE A 176 0.61 25.70 10.41
CA PHE A 176 0.45 26.97 9.71
C PHE A 176 1.76 27.75 9.64
N LEU A 177 2.53 27.81 10.74
CA LEU A 177 3.84 28.46 10.75
C LEU A 177 4.85 27.77 9.83
N LEU A 178 4.83 26.43 9.80
CA LEU A 178 5.66 25.64 8.89
C LEU A 178 5.33 25.95 7.41
N LEU A 179 4.07 25.88 7.02
CA LEU A 179 3.65 26.20 5.65
C LEU A 179 4.01 27.64 5.28
N SER A 180 3.78 28.59 6.20
CA SER A 180 4.13 29.99 5.97
C SER A 180 5.63 30.22 5.78
N ALA A 181 6.47 29.42 6.43
CA ALA A 181 7.93 29.47 6.20
C ALA A 181 8.27 28.94 4.82
N LEU A 182 7.74 27.75 4.44
CA LEU A 182 7.97 27.14 3.14
C LEU A 182 7.48 28.02 1.97
N HIS A 183 6.36 28.72 2.13
CA HIS A 183 5.88 29.67 1.12
C HIS A 183 6.79 30.88 0.99
N ARG A 184 7.27 31.46 2.11
CA ARG A 184 8.20 32.61 2.08
C ARG A 184 9.53 32.27 1.45
N GLU A 185 10.09 31.09 1.71
CA GLU A 185 11.32 30.62 1.07
C GLU A 185 11.22 30.62 -0.46
N GLN A 186 10.04 30.31 -1.02
CA GLN A 186 9.82 30.31 -2.46
C GLN A 186 9.78 31.72 -3.09
N GLU A 187 9.54 32.75 -2.29
CA GLU A 187 9.51 34.15 -2.72
C GLU A 187 10.91 34.78 -2.75
N GLU A 188 11.90 34.13 -2.14
CA GLU A 188 13.28 34.64 -2.09
C GLU A 188 13.95 34.62 -3.48
N PRO A 189 14.70 35.67 -3.84
CA PRO A 189 15.46 35.69 -5.08
C PRO A 189 16.47 34.54 -5.12
N GLY A 190 16.42 33.75 -6.20
CA GLY A 190 17.34 32.61 -6.38
C GLY A 190 16.90 31.32 -5.71
N PHE A 191 15.61 31.19 -5.32
CA PHE A 191 15.08 29.95 -4.79
C PHE A 191 15.43 28.75 -5.67
N ALA A 192 16.16 27.78 -5.09
CA ALA A 192 16.62 26.56 -5.74
C ALA A 192 15.96 25.28 -5.14
N GLY A 193 14.93 25.44 -4.32
CA GLY A 193 14.18 24.33 -3.72
C GLY A 193 13.27 23.61 -4.71
N VAL A 194 12.72 22.48 -4.28
CA VAL A 194 11.82 21.67 -5.10
C VAL A 194 10.37 22.07 -4.81
N ARG A 195 9.65 22.54 -5.84
CA ARG A 195 8.21 22.81 -5.75
C ARG A 195 7.40 21.53 -6.00
N ALA A 196 6.35 21.32 -5.21
CA ALA A 196 5.50 20.13 -5.31
C ALA A 196 4.89 19.96 -6.73
N ARG A 197 4.47 21.06 -7.36
CA ARG A 197 3.94 21.07 -8.73
C ARG A 197 4.92 20.60 -9.81
N ASP A 198 6.22 20.68 -9.56
CA ASP A 198 7.26 20.33 -10.54
C ASP A 198 7.66 18.85 -10.48
N VAL A 199 7.22 18.12 -9.43
CA VAL A 199 7.57 16.72 -9.19
C VAL A 199 6.32 15.82 -9.26
N VAL A 200 5.71 15.83 -10.44
CA VAL A 200 4.53 15.05 -10.81
C VAL A 200 4.88 14.13 -11.98
N THR A 201 4.36 12.91 -11.96
CA THR A 201 4.54 11.90 -13.01
C THR A 201 3.20 11.27 -13.35
N GLU A 202 2.89 11.12 -14.62
CA GLU A 202 1.60 10.62 -15.10
C GLU A 202 1.77 9.49 -16.10
N THR A 203 0.79 8.59 -16.15
CA THR A 203 0.68 7.56 -17.18
C THR A 203 -0.77 7.21 -17.48
N TRP A 204 -0.99 6.70 -18.68
CA TRP A 204 -2.28 6.22 -19.16
C TRP A 204 -2.21 4.75 -19.49
N GLU A 205 -3.22 4.01 -19.08
CA GLU A 205 -3.33 2.59 -19.38
C GLU A 205 -4.73 2.22 -19.83
N ARG A 206 -4.82 1.13 -20.56
CA ARG A 206 -6.09 0.46 -20.84
C ARG A 206 -6.11 -0.87 -20.11
N THR A 207 -7.28 -1.23 -19.59
CA THR A 207 -7.48 -2.52 -18.95
C THR A 207 -7.89 -3.58 -19.96
N TYR A 208 -7.38 -4.79 -19.78
CA TYR A 208 -7.56 -5.93 -20.69
C TYR A 208 -8.06 -7.16 -19.93
N PRO A 209 -8.62 -8.18 -20.65
CA PRO A 209 -9.17 -9.38 -20.01
C PRO A 209 -8.19 -10.18 -19.15
N GLU A 210 -6.88 -10.19 -19.47
CA GLU A 210 -5.88 -10.90 -18.68
C GLU A 210 -5.67 -10.32 -17.27
N GLN A 211 -6.20 -9.13 -17.00
CA GLN A 211 -6.13 -8.45 -15.70
C GLN A 211 -7.40 -8.64 -14.87
N GLU A 212 -8.35 -9.44 -15.38
CA GLU A 212 -9.63 -9.71 -14.72
C GLU A 212 -9.46 -10.64 -13.52
N ASN A 213 -10.22 -10.39 -12.46
CA ASN A 213 -10.34 -11.30 -11.33
C ASN A 213 -11.56 -12.23 -11.52
N LEU A 214 -11.75 -13.14 -10.54
CA LEU A 214 -12.90 -14.08 -10.53
C LEU A 214 -14.27 -13.39 -10.39
N SER A 215 -14.33 -12.10 -10.13
CA SER A 215 -15.56 -11.30 -9.97
C SER A 215 -15.85 -10.40 -11.18
N ALA A 216 -15.27 -10.67 -12.34
CA ALA A 216 -15.43 -9.94 -13.59
C ALA A 216 -15.11 -8.42 -13.48
N VAL A 217 -14.15 -8.08 -12.64
CA VAL A 217 -13.57 -6.73 -12.51
C VAL A 217 -12.04 -6.82 -12.52
N ILE A 218 -11.39 -5.70 -12.78
CA ILE A 218 -9.92 -5.67 -12.78
C ILE A 218 -9.40 -5.96 -11.37
N PHE A 219 -8.40 -6.82 -11.31
CA PHE A 219 -7.78 -7.29 -10.07
C PHE A 219 -7.13 -6.14 -9.28
N GLY A 220 -7.49 -5.99 -7.99
CA GLY A 220 -7.00 -4.88 -7.14
C GLY A 220 -5.48 -4.85 -7.01
N GLY A 221 -4.86 -6.02 -6.90
CA GLY A 221 -3.40 -6.17 -6.86
C GLY A 221 -2.69 -5.62 -8.08
N TYR A 222 -3.27 -5.81 -9.28
CA TYR A 222 -2.75 -5.21 -10.50
C TYR A 222 -2.75 -3.67 -10.42
N ILE A 223 -3.87 -3.09 -10.00
CA ILE A 223 -4.00 -1.63 -9.87
C ILE A 223 -2.99 -1.08 -8.86
N MET A 224 -2.84 -1.74 -7.70
CA MET A 224 -1.86 -1.36 -6.67
C MET A 224 -0.42 -1.47 -7.19
N ARG A 225 -0.11 -2.51 -7.94
CA ARG A 225 1.20 -2.67 -8.57
C ARG A 225 1.50 -1.51 -9.52
N ARG A 226 0.55 -1.12 -10.38
CA ARG A 226 0.74 -0.01 -11.33
C ARG A 226 0.91 1.33 -10.61
N ALA A 227 0.11 1.56 -9.54
CA ALA A 227 0.28 2.73 -8.69
C ALA A 227 1.67 2.79 -8.05
N TYR A 228 2.15 1.67 -7.50
CA TYR A 228 3.49 1.57 -6.92
C TYR A 228 4.59 1.83 -7.95
N GLU A 229 4.51 1.23 -9.13
CA GLU A 229 5.51 1.39 -10.20
C GLU A 229 5.64 2.86 -10.62
N LEU A 230 4.52 3.56 -10.78
CA LEU A 230 4.55 4.99 -11.09
C LEU A 230 5.07 5.82 -9.91
N ALA A 231 4.67 5.47 -8.67
CA ALA A 231 5.15 6.14 -7.46
C ALA A 231 6.67 6.01 -7.29
N SER A 232 7.25 4.84 -7.59
CA SER A 232 8.71 4.64 -7.51
C SER A 232 9.46 5.50 -8.51
N ILE A 233 8.97 5.61 -9.75
CA ILE A 233 9.52 6.52 -10.77
C ILE A 233 9.39 7.99 -10.33
N CYS A 234 8.26 8.35 -9.72
CA CYS A 234 8.05 9.70 -9.20
C CYS A 234 9.00 10.01 -8.04
N ALA A 235 9.28 9.04 -7.15
CA ALA A 235 10.22 9.21 -6.04
C ALA A 235 11.64 9.53 -6.52
N GLU A 236 12.09 8.94 -7.63
CA GLU A 236 13.41 9.19 -8.24
C GLU A 236 13.61 10.64 -8.70
N ARG A 237 12.55 11.44 -8.80
CA ARG A 237 12.67 12.88 -9.13
C ARG A 237 13.32 13.69 -8.01
N VAL A 238 13.28 13.20 -6.77
CA VAL A 238 13.88 13.86 -5.59
C VAL A 238 14.87 12.95 -4.86
N ALA A 239 14.71 11.63 -4.96
CA ALA A 239 15.56 10.61 -4.36
C ALA A 239 16.50 10.05 -5.45
N LEU A 240 17.64 10.73 -5.65
CA LEU A 240 18.53 10.47 -6.79
C LEU A 240 19.40 9.21 -6.64
N ASP A 241 19.48 8.63 -5.43
CA ASP A 241 20.23 7.39 -5.21
C ASP A 241 19.35 6.17 -5.47
N ARG A 242 18.71 5.66 -4.43
CA ARG A 242 17.85 4.48 -4.54
C ARG A 242 16.67 4.53 -3.57
N PRO A 243 15.50 4.98 -4.01
CA PRO A 243 14.31 4.95 -3.18
C PRO A 243 13.82 3.51 -3.00
N VAL A 244 13.80 3.02 -1.76
CA VAL A 244 13.26 1.71 -1.39
C VAL A 244 11.98 1.86 -0.60
N MET A 245 11.05 0.90 -0.75
CA MET A 245 9.76 0.92 -0.07
C MET A 245 9.93 0.80 1.44
N ALA A 246 9.32 1.71 2.18
CA ALA A 246 9.27 1.70 3.64
C ALA A 246 7.85 1.48 4.18
N ALA A 247 6.84 2.09 3.57
CA ALA A 247 5.45 1.90 3.97
C ALA A 247 4.49 2.14 2.80
N VAL A 248 3.36 1.43 2.84
CA VAL A 248 2.16 1.77 2.08
C VAL A 248 1.13 2.24 3.09
N ASN A 249 0.68 3.46 2.94
CA ASN A 249 -0.49 3.91 3.67
C ASN A 249 -1.74 3.33 3.01
N ARG A 250 -2.89 3.49 3.65
CA ARG A 250 -4.15 2.92 3.17
C ARG A 250 -4.38 3.09 1.67
N VAL A 251 -4.82 2.01 1.04
CA VAL A 251 -5.34 2.00 -0.33
C VAL A 251 -6.84 1.78 -0.27
N ASN A 252 -7.60 2.69 -0.85
CA ASN A 252 -9.06 2.62 -0.92
C ASN A 252 -9.50 2.30 -2.35
N PHE A 253 -10.48 1.42 -2.48
CA PHE A 253 -11.12 1.09 -3.75
C PHE A 253 -12.52 1.71 -3.77
N PHE A 254 -12.68 2.88 -4.40
CA PHE A 254 -13.94 3.62 -4.42
C PHE A 254 -14.89 3.13 -5.51
N HIS A 255 -14.35 2.85 -6.70
CA HIS A 255 -15.13 2.42 -7.84
C HIS A 255 -14.45 1.24 -8.53
N PRO A 256 -15.20 0.18 -8.88
CA PRO A 256 -14.65 -0.96 -9.62
C PRO A 256 -14.21 -0.54 -11.03
N VAL A 257 -13.06 -1.05 -11.44
CA VAL A 257 -12.52 -0.88 -12.79
C VAL A 257 -12.95 -2.06 -13.65
N GLN A 258 -13.45 -1.77 -14.84
CA GLN A 258 -13.95 -2.77 -15.78
C GLN A 258 -12.97 -2.99 -16.95
N ILE A 259 -13.12 -4.13 -17.63
CA ILE A 259 -12.37 -4.41 -18.85
C ILE A 259 -12.68 -3.35 -19.91
N GLY A 260 -11.64 -2.82 -20.53
CA GLY A 260 -11.74 -1.79 -21.57
C GLY A 260 -11.77 -0.36 -21.03
N ASP A 261 -11.88 -0.16 -19.73
CA ASP A 261 -11.71 1.16 -19.12
C ASP A 261 -10.30 1.70 -19.38
N LYS A 262 -10.16 3.01 -19.33
CA LYS A 262 -8.87 3.70 -19.30
C LYS A 262 -8.60 4.12 -17.87
N LEU A 263 -7.36 3.96 -17.47
CA LEU A 263 -6.84 4.45 -16.19
C LEU A 263 -5.88 5.61 -16.46
N HIS A 264 -6.09 6.73 -15.78
CA HIS A 264 -5.16 7.82 -15.70
C HIS A 264 -4.55 7.81 -14.30
N LEU A 265 -3.27 7.50 -14.22
CA LEU A 265 -2.53 7.46 -12.96
C LEU A 265 -1.68 8.73 -12.86
N THR A 266 -1.77 9.39 -11.72
CA THR A 266 -0.95 10.57 -11.41
C THR A 266 -0.28 10.37 -10.06
N SER A 267 1.05 10.37 -10.05
CA SER A 267 1.88 10.32 -8.84
C SER A 267 2.52 11.66 -8.57
N ARG A 268 2.49 12.12 -7.32
CA ARG A 268 3.04 13.39 -6.85
C ARG A 268 3.90 13.18 -5.63
N VAL A 269 5.05 13.81 -5.57
CA VAL A 269 5.76 13.98 -4.29
C VAL A 269 4.93 14.92 -3.44
N VAL A 270 4.48 14.47 -2.27
CA VAL A 270 3.59 15.25 -1.39
C VAL A 270 4.26 15.67 -0.08
N TYR A 271 5.33 14.99 0.34
CA TYR A 271 6.10 15.32 1.54
C TYR A 271 7.49 14.71 1.47
N THR A 272 8.48 15.42 2.03
CA THR A 272 9.85 14.91 2.24
C THR A 272 10.31 15.22 3.66
N ASP A 273 11.08 14.30 4.27
CA ASP A 273 11.68 14.50 5.60
C ASP A 273 12.94 13.65 5.75
N GLY A 274 14.11 14.29 5.93
CA GLY A 274 15.39 13.61 5.94
C GLY A 274 15.64 12.82 4.65
N ALA A 275 15.67 11.49 4.74
CA ALA A 275 15.80 10.59 3.59
C ALA A 275 14.45 10.07 3.07
N MET A 276 13.34 10.46 3.68
CA MET A 276 12.01 9.93 3.34
C MET A 276 11.31 10.77 2.29
N VAL A 277 10.61 10.08 1.40
CA VAL A 277 9.80 10.64 0.32
C VAL A 277 8.41 10.02 0.35
N CYS A 278 7.38 10.84 0.54
CA CYS A 278 5.99 10.40 0.48
C CYS A 278 5.41 10.74 -0.90
N ILE A 279 4.88 9.74 -1.57
CA ILE A 279 4.24 9.86 -2.88
C ILE A 279 2.75 9.57 -2.75
N GLU A 280 1.91 10.46 -3.24
CA GLU A 280 0.49 10.21 -3.44
C GLU A 280 0.23 9.83 -4.89
N THR A 281 -0.45 8.71 -5.11
CA THR A 281 -0.88 8.26 -6.43
C THR A 281 -2.40 8.21 -6.48
N GLY A 282 -3.00 9.05 -7.30
CA GLY A 282 -4.42 8.99 -7.65
C GLY A 282 -4.62 8.21 -8.94
N ILE A 283 -5.68 7.41 -9.01
CA ILE A 283 -6.06 6.63 -10.19
C ILE A 283 -7.48 6.98 -10.57
N GLU A 284 -7.63 7.67 -11.68
CA GLU A 284 -8.93 7.96 -12.27
C GLU A 284 -9.31 6.87 -13.28
N ARG A 285 -10.53 6.38 -13.15
CA ARG A 285 -11.18 5.52 -14.12
C ARG A 285 -11.97 6.33 -15.12
N ILE A 286 -11.80 6.05 -16.40
CA ILE A 286 -12.62 6.62 -17.48
C ILE A 286 -13.24 5.46 -18.24
N SER A 287 -14.58 5.37 -18.24
CA SER A 287 -15.31 4.31 -18.94
C SER A 287 -14.96 4.27 -20.42
N ARG A 288 -15.14 3.10 -21.04
CA ARG A 288 -14.82 2.89 -22.47
C ARG A 288 -15.55 3.88 -23.38
N ASP A 289 -16.82 4.14 -23.12
CA ASP A 289 -17.69 5.07 -23.86
C ASP A 289 -17.51 6.54 -23.44
N ARG A 290 -16.64 6.84 -22.46
CA ARG A 290 -16.42 8.16 -21.88
C ARG A 290 -17.61 8.75 -21.11
N SER A 291 -18.64 7.97 -20.84
CA SER A 291 -19.84 8.44 -20.12
C SER A 291 -19.57 8.68 -18.64
N ALA A 292 -18.54 8.04 -18.06
CA ALA A 292 -18.18 8.16 -16.66
C ALA A 292 -16.67 8.40 -16.47
N ARG A 293 -16.35 9.34 -15.57
CA ARG A 293 -15.01 9.59 -15.05
C ARG A 293 -15.09 9.68 -13.54
N ALA A 294 -14.31 8.89 -12.82
CA ALA A 294 -14.33 8.87 -11.36
C ALA A 294 -12.98 8.47 -10.79
N LEU A 295 -12.65 8.98 -9.61
CA LEU A 295 -11.51 8.48 -8.83
C LEU A 295 -11.80 7.03 -8.44
N SER A 296 -10.99 6.11 -8.94
CA SER A 296 -11.10 4.68 -8.61
C SER A 296 -10.36 4.35 -7.34
N ASN A 297 -9.13 4.84 -7.22
CA ASN A 297 -8.22 4.52 -6.12
C ASN A 297 -7.39 5.74 -5.72
N SER A 298 -6.97 5.75 -4.45
CA SER A 298 -5.95 6.64 -3.93
C SER A 298 -5.00 5.82 -3.05
N CYS A 299 -3.70 6.01 -3.26
CA CYS A 299 -2.65 5.31 -2.54
C CYS A 299 -1.59 6.31 -2.08
N ARG A 300 -1.03 6.11 -0.87
CA ARG A 300 0.18 6.80 -0.45
C ARG A 300 1.30 5.81 -0.17
N PHE A 301 2.47 6.09 -0.73
CA PHE A 301 3.67 5.28 -0.59
C PHE A 301 4.78 6.10 0.06
N THR A 302 5.46 5.52 1.03
CA THR A 302 6.64 6.14 1.64
C THR A 302 7.88 5.35 1.23
N PHE A 303 8.83 6.06 0.65
CA PHE A 303 10.14 5.53 0.27
C PHE A 303 11.23 6.12 1.16
N VAL A 304 12.32 5.38 1.31
CA VAL A 304 13.56 5.88 1.91
C VAL A 304 14.64 5.88 0.83
N ASN A 305 15.28 7.02 0.63
CA ASN A 305 16.44 7.13 -0.25
C ASN A 305 17.67 6.55 0.45
N ILE A 306 18.33 5.56 -0.16
CA ILE A 306 19.50 4.89 0.40
C ILE A 306 20.62 4.80 -0.61
N ASP A 307 21.87 4.80 -0.13
CA ASP A 307 23.05 4.50 -0.93
C ASP A 307 23.24 2.96 -1.14
N ARG A 308 24.38 2.58 -1.73
CA ARG A 308 24.74 1.18 -1.95
C ARG A 308 25.00 0.41 -0.65
N ASP A 309 25.39 1.11 0.40
CA ASP A 309 25.66 0.55 1.73
C ASP A 309 24.41 0.57 2.63
N LEU A 310 23.23 0.82 2.07
CA LEU A 310 21.94 0.91 2.76
C LEU A 310 21.87 2.05 3.78
N ARG A 311 22.70 3.11 3.62
CA ARG A 311 22.66 4.28 4.49
C ARG A 311 21.63 5.29 3.96
N PRO A 312 20.84 5.93 4.84
CA PRO A 312 19.91 6.98 4.42
C PRO A 312 20.66 8.15 3.78
N VAL A 313 20.19 8.58 2.62
CA VAL A 313 20.70 9.76 1.91
C VAL A 313 19.62 10.83 1.91
N PRO A 314 19.88 12.03 2.45
CA PRO A 314 18.92 13.10 2.49
C PRO A 314 18.39 13.47 1.12
N VAL A 315 17.11 13.86 1.07
CA VAL A 315 16.45 14.39 -0.13
C VAL A 315 16.12 15.87 0.07
N PRO A 316 15.94 16.64 -1.02
CA PRO A 316 15.58 18.06 -0.92
C PRO A 316 14.25 18.26 -0.19
N THR A 317 14.11 19.38 0.52
CA THR A 317 12.84 19.82 1.11
C THR A 317 11.83 20.12 0.00
N LEU A 318 10.63 19.58 0.14
CA LEU A 318 9.52 19.87 -0.77
C LEU A 318 8.79 21.13 -0.32
N HIS A 319 8.45 21.99 -1.27
CA HIS A 319 7.74 23.24 -1.04
C HIS A 319 6.36 23.19 -1.73
N PRO A 320 5.26 23.10 -0.98
CA PRO A 320 3.93 23.27 -1.52
C PRO A 320 3.69 24.73 -1.92
N SER A 321 2.89 24.98 -2.96
CA SER A 321 2.71 26.31 -3.55
C SER A 321 1.24 26.80 -3.55
N ASP A 322 0.30 25.91 -3.27
CA ASP A 322 -1.11 26.23 -3.22
C ASP A 322 -1.85 25.45 -2.12
N TYR A 323 -3.11 25.81 -1.87
CA TYR A 323 -3.94 25.18 -0.84
C TYR A 323 -4.09 23.67 -1.00
N ALA A 324 -4.19 23.18 -2.22
CA ALA A 324 -4.34 21.73 -2.47
C ALA A 324 -3.04 20.98 -2.18
N GLU A 325 -1.90 21.57 -2.49
CA GLU A 325 -0.57 21.06 -2.18
C GLU A 325 -0.30 21.10 -0.66
N ASP A 326 -0.68 22.20 0.02
CA ASP A 326 -0.61 22.34 1.48
C ASP A 326 -1.40 21.23 2.19
N ALA A 327 -2.62 20.98 1.74
CA ALA A 327 -3.47 19.94 2.31
C ALA A 327 -2.85 18.54 2.16
N ARG A 328 -2.28 18.20 0.99
CA ARG A 328 -1.58 16.94 0.75
C ARG A 328 -0.31 16.83 1.58
N TYR A 329 0.46 17.91 1.67
CA TYR A 329 1.69 18.00 2.45
C TYR A 329 1.43 17.69 3.92
N LEU A 330 0.44 18.36 4.53
CA LEU A 330 0.07 18.17 5.93
C LEU A 330 -0.50 16.75 6.17
N ALA A 331 -1.34 16.25 5.28
CA ALA A 331 -1.88 14.91 5.39
C ALA A 331 -0.75 13.85 5.38
N ALA A 332 0.20 13.95 4.45
CA ALA A 332 1.35 13.03 4.37
C ALA A 332 2.26 13.14 5.60
N ARG A 333 2.51 14.37 6.08
CA ARG A 333 3.30 14.63 7.30
C ARG A 333 2.67 14.01 8.55
N ARG A 334 1.35 14.16 8.71
CA ARG A 334 0.59 13.56 9.83
C ARG A 334 0.61 12.05 9.79
N ASP A 335 0.44 11.47 8.60
CA ASP A 335 0.50 10.03 8.40
C ASP A 335 1.88 9.45 8.76
N LEU A 336 2.95 10.11 8.32
CA LEU A 336 4.31 9.67 8.63
C LEU A 336 4.60 9.72 10.13
N ARG A 337 4.21 10.80 10.80
CA ARG A 337 4.34 10.92 12.27
C ARG A 337 3.53 9.83 12.99
N GLY A 338 2.31 9.59 12.57
CA GLY A 338 1.49 8.50 13.12
C GLY A 338 2.12 7.12 12.89
N LEU A 339 2.79 6.91 11.76
CA LEU A 339 3.54 5.68 11.50
C LEU A 339 4.71 5.51 12.47
N GLU A 340 5.49 6.55 12.72
CA GLU A 340 6.61 6.55 13.66
C GLU A 340 6.15 6.26 15.10
N GLU A 341 5.05 6.85 15.53
CA GLU A 341 4.47 6.62 16.85
C GLU A 341 3.98 5.18 17.04
N ARG A 342 3.29 4.61 16.03
CA ARG A 342 2.75 3.24 16.07
C ARG A 342 3.83 2.16 15.93
N SER A 343 4.92 2.46 15.25
CA SER A 343 5.95 1.48 14.89
C SER A 343 7.07 1.32 15.90
N ALA A 344 6.99 1.96 17.08
CA ALA A 344 8.04 2.20 18.06
C ALA A 344 9.13 3.18 17.55
N LYS A 345 9.59 4.07 18.43
CA LYS A 345 10.63 5.07 18.09
C LYS A 345 11.83 4.40 17.42
N GLY A 346 12.13 4.79 16.20
CA GLY A 346 13.30 4.29 15.46
C GLY A 346 13.01 3.11 14.51
N TRP A 347 11.74 2.88 14.05
CA TRP A 347 11.45 1.84 13.06
C TRP A 347 12.30 1.97 11.79
N LEU A 348 12.54 3.20 11.33
CA LEU A 348 13.42 3.48 10.19
C LEU A 348 14.85 3.03 10.49
N LEU A 349 15.38 3.33 11.70
CA LEU A 349 16.69 2.88 12.14
C LEU A 349 16.74 1.35 12.25
N SER A 350 15.68 0.71 12.74
CA SER A 350 15.60 -0.75 12.81
C SER A 350 15.44 -1.40 11.44
N TYR A 351 14.74 -0.74 10.52
CA TYR A 351 14.60 -1.14 9.12
C TYR A 351 15.99 -1.15 8.44
N LEU A 352 16.76 -0.08 8.63
CA LEU A 352 18.09 0.05 8.03
C LEU A 352 19.15 -0.81 8.75
N ALA A 353 19.09 -0.91 10.10
CA ALA A 353 19.99 -1.77 10.87
C ALA A 353 19.78 -3.27 10.65
N GLY A 354 18.54 -3.68 10.31
CA GLY A 354 18.25 -5.05 9.91
C GLY A 354 18.94 -5.45 8.61
N ALA A 355 19.21 -4.49 7.73
CA ALA A 355 19.91 -4.69 6.47
C ALA A 355 21.45 -4.78 6.60
N GLN A 356 22.01 -4.32 7.74
CA GLN A 356 23.46 -4.33 7.98
C GLN A 356 23.93 -5.58 8.75
N ARG A 357 23.04 -6.46 9.19
CA ARG A 357 23.38 -7.63 10.04
C ARG A 357 23.42 -8.97 9.29
N ASP A 358 23.17 -8.97 7.99
CA ASP A 358 23.30 -10.10 7.08
C ASP A 358 24.41 -9.80 6.06
#